data_81368a5179c8657ba9cc6d82bba690bd
#
_entry.id   81368a5179c8657ba9cc6d82bba690bd
#
_cell.length_a   1.000
_cell.length_b   1.000
_cell.length_c   1.000
_cell.angle_alpha   90.00
_cell.angle_beta   90.00
_cell.angle_gamma   90.00
#
_symmetry.space_group_name_H-M   'P 1'
#
loop_
_entity.id
_entity.type
_entity.pdbx_description
1 polymer ?
#
loop_
_entity_poly.entity_id
_entity_poly.type
_entity_poly.pdbx_seq_one_letter_code
_entity_poly.pdbx_strand_id
1 'polypeptide(L)'
;MTSEIKSSADRRSLGSIKWKLYNEDVLPMWVADLDFSSPQAIINAMQAHVATGEFGYSTPPTALVELLCERMKRLYHWDVSSEQIV
;
A
#
# COMPACT_ATOMS: atom_id res chain seq x y z
N MET A 1 -6.34 10.16 16.16
CA MET A 1 -5.83 10.83 14.96
C MET A 1 -6.61 10.33 13.75
N THR A 2 -7.60 11.07 13.34
CA THR A 2 -8.34 10.78 12.11
C THR A 2 -7.47 11.21 10.94
N SER A 3 -6.89 10.25 10.22
CA SER A 3 -6.28 10.55 8.93
C SER A 3 -7.39 11.02 7.99
N GLU A 4 -7.31 12.26 7.52
CA GLU A 4 -8.22 12.75 6.48
C GLU A 4 -8.09 11.84 5.25
N ILE A 5 -9.15 11.10 4.98
CA ILE A 5 -9.26 10.32 3.75
C ILE A 5 -9.57 11.31 2.64
N LYS A 6 -8.57 11.64 1.86
CA LYS A 6 -8.75 12.51 0.69
C LYS A 6 -9.24 11.68 -0.48
N SER A 7 -10.37 12.06 -1.04
CA SER A 7 -10.81 11.54 -2.34
C SER A 7 -9.75 11.88 -3.38
N SER A 8 -9.30 10.88 -4.13
CA SER A 8 -8.41 11.12 -5.26
C SER A 8 -9.24 11.67 -6.42
N ALA A 9 -9.09 12.96 -6.69
CA ALA A 9 -9.65 13.57 -7.89
C ALA A 9 -9.02 12.91 -9.13
N ASP A 10 -9.81 12.65 -10.14
CA ASP A 10 -9.40 12.21 -11.48
C ASP A 10 -8.41 11.02 -11.57
N ARG A 11 -8.83 9.86 -11.08
CA ARG A 11 -8.09 8.60 -11.25
C ARG A 11 -7.95 8.15 -12.72
N ARG A 12 -8.76 8.65 -13.63
CA ARG A 12 -8.65 8.35 -15.08
C ARG A 12 -7.40 8.95 -15.68
N SER A 13 -7.09 10.21 -15.35
CA SER A 13 -5.89 10.90 -15.83
C SER A 13 -4.61 10.27 -15.29
N LEU A 14 -4.65 9.71 -14.09
CA LEU A 14 -3.52 9.04 -13.45
C LEU A 14 -3.26 7.62 -13.96
N GLY A 15 -4.04 7.13 -14.93
CA GLY A 15 -3.78 5.84 -15.56
C GLY A 15 -4.39 4.63 -14.84
N SER A 16 -5.29 4.83 -13.87
CA SER A 16 -5.96 3.73 -13.18
C SER A 16 -6.73 2.84 -14.14
N ILE A 17 -6.39 1.56 -14.21
CA ILE A 17 -7.10 0.58 -15.04
C ILE A 17 -8.56 0.42 -14.61
N LYS A 18 -8.85 0.54 -13.31
CA LYS A 18 -10.20 0.51 -12.77
C LYS A 18 -11.13 1.46 -13.48
N TRP A 19 -10.66 2.70 -13.70
CA TRP A 19 -11.43 3.79 -14.30
C TRP A 19 -11.32 3.89 -15.81
N LYS A 20 -10.34 3.21 -16.44
CA LYS A 20 -10.09 3.28 -17.89
C LYS A 20 -10.74 2.15 -18.69
N LEU A 21 -11.09 1.04 -18.03
CA LEU A 21 -11.56 -0.15 -18.74
C LEU A 21 -12.94 0.06 -19.38
N TYR A 22 -13.80 0.84 -18.75
CA TYR A 22 -15.15 1.13 -19.20
C TYR A 22 -15.35 2.62 -19.54
N ASN A 23 -16.44 2.95 -20.22
CA ASN A 23 -16.82 4.30 -20.58
C ASN A 23 -17.03 5.19 -19.34
N GLU A 24 -17.06 6.50 -19.55
CA GLU A 24 -17.12 7.48 -18.46
C GLU A 24 -18.44 7.49 -17.69
N ASP A 25 -19.51 7.02 -18.30
CA ASP A 25 -20.84 6.88 -17.71
C ASP A 25 -21.00 5.63 -16.83
N VAL A 26 -19.99 4.75 -16.81
CA VAL A 26 -20.01 3.51 -16.03
C VAL A 26 -19.24 3.69 -14.72
N LEU A 27 -19.92 3.46 -13.59
CA LEU A 27 -19.27 3.40 -12.28
C LEU A 27 -18.53 2.06 -12.13
N PRO A 28 -17.18 2.06 -12.02
CA PRO A 28 -16.44 0.83 -11.92
C PRO A 28 -16.51 0.23 -10.51
N MET A 29 -16.95 -1.03 -10.42
CA MET A 29 -17.00 -1.82 -9.19
C MET A 29 -16.43 -3.24 -9.37
N TRP A 30 -15.63 -3.43 -10.40
CA TRP A 30 -15.17 -4.75 -10.84
C TRP A 30 -13.85 -5.22 -10.22
N VAL A 31 -13.10 -4.33 -9.63
CA VAL A 31 -11.78 -4.61 -9.05
C VAL A 31 -11.63 -3.98 -7.67
N ALA A 32 -10.96 -4.66 -6.76
CA ALA A 32 -10.69 -4.19 -5.41
C ALA A 32 -9.54 -3.17 -5.41
N ASP A 33 -9.84 -1.96 -5.87
CA ASP A 33 -8.94 -0.81 -5.86
C ASP A 33 -9.66 0.36 -5.20
N LEU A 34 -9.07 0.92 -4.16
CA LEU A 34 -9.65 2.04 -3.41
C LEU A 34 -9.47 3.36 -4.15
N ASP A 35 -10.52 4.19 -4.14
CA ASP A 35 -10.50 5.52 -4.78
C ASP A 35 -9.93 6.61 -3.88
N PHE A 36 -9.38 6.24 -2.74
CA PHE A 36 -8.75 7.15 -1.80
C PHE A 36 -7.23 7.17 -2.00
N SER A 37 -6.63 8.32 -1.74
CA SER A 37 -5.18 8.43 -1.70
C SER A 37 -4.59 7.63 -0.53
N SER A 38 -3.38 7.13 -0.70
CA SER A 38 -2.65 6.51 0.40
C SER A 38 -2.43 7.48 1.56
N PRO A 39 -2.36 7.01 2.80
CA PRO A 39 -2.02 7.85 3.95
C PRO A 39 -0.73 8.63 3.73
N GLN A 40 -0.69 9.86 4.21
CA GLN A 40 0.46 10.75 4.00
C GLN A 40 1.78 10.16 4.53
N ALA A 41 1.72 9.38 5.61
CA ALA A 41 2.90 8.70 6.15
C ALA A 41 3.54 7.73 5.15
N ILE A 42 2.73 7.01 4.37
CA ILE A 42 3.22 6.10 3.31
C ILE A 42 3.85 6.91 2.17
N ILE A 43 3.17 7.98 1.75
CA ILE A 43 3.67 8.86 0.68
C ILE A 43 5.02 9.46 1.07
N ASN A 44 5.13 9.96 2.30
CA ASN A 44 6.37 10.54 2.80
C ASN A 44 7.51 9.52 2.87
N ALA A 45 7.24 8.30 3.32
CA ALA A 45 8.23 7.24 3.37
C ALA A 45 8.73 6.85 1.97
N MET A 46 7.83 6.75 1.00
CA MET A 46 8.21 6.48 -0.40
C MET A 46 9.02 7.64 -1.00
N GLN A 47 8.63 8.88 -0.75
CA GLN A 47 9.37 10.05 -1.23
C GLN A 47 10.78 10.11 -0.63
N ALA A 48 10.92 9.82 0.66
CA ALA A 48 12.22 9.76 1.33
C ALA A 48 13.11 8.67 0.70
N HIS A 49 12.55 7.50 0.39
CA HIS A 49 13.30 6.44 -0.28
C HIS A 49 13.71 6.83 -1.71
N VAL A 50 12.80 7.38 -2.49
CA VAL A 50 13.10 7.89 -3.86
C VAL A 50 14.23 8.93 -3.82
N ALA A 51 14.25 9.80 -2.82
CA ALA A 51 15.28 10.82 -2.67
C ALA A 51 16.69 10.25 -2.42
N THR A 52 16.82 9.00 -1.97
CA THR A 52 18.13 8.34 -1.82
C THR A 52 18.75 7.93 -3.16
N GLY A 53 17.94 7.74 -4.20
CA GLY A 53 18.39 7.24 -5.49
C GLY A 53 18.73 5.74 -5.50
N GLU A 54 18.49 5.03 -4.40
CA GLU A 54 18.79 3.60 -4.25
C GLU A 54 17.64 2.73 -4.74
N PHE A 55 17.80 2.14 -5.91
CA PHE A 55 16.80 1.27 -6.56
C PHE A 55 17.33 -0.13 -6.87
N GLY A 56 18.39 -0.53 -6.20
CA GLY A 56 18.98 -1.87 -6.35
C GLY A 56 18.20 -2.97 -5.62
N TYR A 57 18.78 -4.15 -5.59
CA TYR A 57 18.25 -5.26 -4.79
C TYR A 57 18.41 -4.97 -3.31
N SER A 58 17.34 -5.18 -2.56
CA SER A 58 17.31 -4.99 -1.10
C SER A 58 17.07 -6.32 -0.37
N THR A 59 17.48 -6.37 0.87
CA THR A 59 17.09 -7.42 1.81
C THR A 59 15.85 -7.00 2.58
N PRO A 60 14.98 -7.94 3.00
CA PRO A 60 13.85 -7.61 3.86
C PRO A 60 14.34 -6.93 5.15
N PRO A 61 13.81 -5.75 5.52
CA PRO A 61 14.17 -5.10 6.77
C PRO A 61 13.78 -5.98 7.96
N THR A 62 14.69 -6.22 8.90
CA THR A 62 14.42 -7.00 10.12
C THR A 62 13.18 -6.50 10.86
N ALA A 63 13.04 -5.18 10.99
CA ALA A 63 11.89 -4.55 11.63
C ALA A 63 10.55 -4.90 10.95
N LEU A 64 10.51 -5.08 9.63
CA LEU A 64 9.30 -5.50 8.92
C LEU A 64 8.95 -6.95 9.26
N VAL A 65 9.94 -7.84 9.28
CA VAL A 65 9.76 -9.25 9.62
C VAL A 65 9.23 -9.40 11.05
N GLU A 66 9.85 -8.70 12.00
CA GLU A 66 9.42 -8.67 13.40
C GLU A 66 7.97 -8.16 13.54
N LEU A 67 7.63 -7.07 12.85
CA LEU A 67 6.28 -6.51 12.85
C LEU A 67 5.24 -7.49 12.27
N LEU A 68 5.60 -8.23 11.24
CA LEU A 68 4.72 -9.27 10.67
C LEU A 68 4.49 -10.41 11.66
N CYS A 69 5.54 -10.91 12.32
CA CYS A 69 5.42 -11.95 13.35
C CYS A 69 4.50 -11.48 14.50
N GLU A 70 4.74 -10.28 15.02
CA GLU A 70 3.89 -9.68 16.06
C GLU A 70 2.43 -9.54 15.60
N ARG A 71 2.21 -9.07 14.40
CA ARG A 71 0.87 -8.90 13.83
C ARG A 71 0.13 -10.23 13.72
N MET A 72 0.78 -11.28 13.23
CA MET A 72 0.19 -12.62 13.13
C MET A 72 -0.21 -13.15 14.50
N LYS A 73 0.67 -13.03 15.47
CA LYS A 73 0.39 -13.42 16.84
C LYS A 73 -0.77 -12.65 17.46
N ARG A 74 -0.76 -11.32 17.34
CA ARG A 74 -1.75 -10.43 17.96
C ARG A 74 -3.15 -10.57 17.36
N LEU A 75 -3.26 -10.66 16.03
CA LEU A 75 -4.56 -10.67 15.35
C LEU A 75 -5.14 -12.07 15.16
N TYR A 76 -4.28 -13.07 14.98
CA TYR A 76 -4.71 -14.41 14.56
C TYR A 76 -4.28 -15.50 15.56
N HIS A 77 -3.63 -15.14 16.67
CA HIS A 77 -3.05 -16.08 17.63
C HIS A 77 -2.14 -17.13 16.98
N TRP A 78 -1.45 -16.72 15.93
CA TRP A 78 -0.57 -17.55 15.14
C TRP A 78 0.88 -17.18 15.39
N ASP A 79 1.61 -18.09 16.05
CA ASP A 79 3.04 -17.93 16.29
C ASP A 79 3.83 -18.32 15.03
N VAL A 80 4.36 -17.30 14.36
CA VAL A 80 5.21 -17.43 13.16
C VAL A 80 6.62 -16.98 13.55
N SER A 81 7.62 -17.77 13.20
CA SER A 81 9.02 -17.37 13.37
C SER A 81 9.51 -16.56 12.18
N SER A 82 10.53 -15.73 12.40
CA SER A 82 11.13 -14.91 11.34
C SER A 82 11.66 -15.74 10.15
N GLU A 83 12.10 -16.96 10.41
CA GLU A 83 12.60 -17.89 9.39
C GLU A 83 11.52 -18.44 8.45
N GLN A 84 10.26 -18.30 8.82
CA GLN A 84 9.12 -18.75 8.02
C GLN A 84 8.59 -17.65 7.09
N ILE A 85 9.16 -16.46 7.16
CA ILE A 85 8.80 -15.31 6.32
C ILE A 85 9.87 -15.17 5.22
N VAL A 86 9.44 -15.30 3.97
CA VAL A 86 10.28 -15.21 2.78
C VAL A 86 9.83 -14.11 1.85
#